data_6bb7b79daa6b6b029588533826799e45
#
_entry.id   6bb7b79daa6b6b029588533826799e45
#
_cell.length_a   1.000
_cell.length_b   1.000
_cell.length_c   1.000
_cell.angle_alpha   90.00
_cell.angle_beta   90.00
_cell.angle_gamma   90.00
#
_symmetry.space_group_name_H-M   'P 1'
#
loop_
_entity.id
_entity.type
_entity.pdbx_description
1 polymer ?
#
loop_
_entity_poly.entity_id
_entity_poly.type
_entity_poly.pdbx_seq_one_letter_code
_entity_poly.pdbx_strand_id
1 'polypeptide(L)'
;MNYWLIKSEPESYSLEDFRKQKIATWDGVRNYTARNNLRAMQLNDICIFYRSVHKPAAIALCRVVREHFQDPTTDNPAWLSVELELTEIFKNEIYLTEIKAHPELQNMALLKLSRLSVQPVTPEAFEIICNWANS
;
A
#
# COMPACT_ATOMS: atom_id res chain seq x y z
N MET A 1 -7.46 13.07 -6.55
CA MET A 1 -7.06 11.67 -6.32
C MET A 1 -5.77 11.64 -5.54
N ASN A 2 -5.72 10.83 -4.50
CA ASN A 2 -4.52 10.66 -3.69
C ASN A 2 -3.89 9.31 -3.96
N TYR A 3 -2.59 9.21 -3.67
CA TYR A 3 -1.84 7.97 -3.82
C TYR A 3 -1.29 7.53 -2.47
N TRP A 4 -1.26 6.22 -2.27
CA TRP A 4 -0.87 5.60 -1.01
C TRP A 4 0.06 4.42 -1.27
N LEU A 5 0.76 3.98 -0.24
CA LEU A 5 1.50 2.73 -0.25
C LEU A 5 1.07 1.93 0.96
N ILE A 6 0.72 0.66 0.73
CA ILE A 6 0.32 -0.25 1.80
C ILE A 6 1.29 -1.42 1.83
N LYS A 7 1.73 -1.78 3.04
CA LYS A 7 2.69 -2.85 3.24
C LYS A 7 1.99 -4.13 3.66
N SER A 8 2.40 -5.24 3.06
CA SER A 8 1.88 -6.56 3.39
C SER A 8 3.02 -7.55 3.56
N GLU A 9 2.91 -8.42 4.56
CA GLU A 9 3.82 -9.55 4.73
C GLU A 9 3.26 -10.75 3.97
N PRO A 10 4.08 -11.44 3.15
CA PRO A 10 3.58 -12.58 2.36
C PRO A 10 2.95 -13.70 3.19
N GLU A 11 3.44 -13.94 4.39
CA GLU A 11 2.88 -14.95 5.28
C GLU A 11 1.49 -14.60 5.78
N SER A 12 1.19 -13.29 5.91
CA SER A 12 -0.12 -12.81 6.37
C SER A 12 -1.08 -12.62 5.19
N TYR A 13 -0.59 -11.96 4.13
CA TYR A 13 -1.40 -11.71 2.94
C TYR A 13 -0.48 -11.48 1.74
N SER A 14 -0.46 -12.44 0.82
CA SER A 14 0.42 -12.41 -0.34
C SER A 14 -0.28 -11.79 -1.56
N LEU A 15 0.52 -11.45 -2.58
CA LEU A 15 -0.02 -11.03 -3.88
C LEU A 15 -0.91 -12.14 -4.48
N GLU A 16 -0.54 -13.41 -4.29
CA GLU A 16 -1.33 -14.53 -4.80
C GLU A 16 -2.70 -14.57 -4.12
N ASP A 17 -2.76 -14.33 -2.80
CA ASP A 17 -4.03 -14.23 -2.08
C ASP A 17 -4.88 -13.11 -2.65
N PHE A 18 -4.28 -11.95 -2.89
CA PHE A 18 -4.98 -10.79 -3.43
C PHE A 18 -5.49 -11.06 -4.85
N ARG A 19 -4.66 -11.71 -5.66
CA ARG A 19 -5.02 -12.07 -7.03
C ARG A 19 -6.24 -13.00 -7.07
N LYS A 20 -6.31 -13.95 -6.14
CA LYS A 20 -7.43 -14.89 -6.04
C LYS A 20 -8.70 -14.21 -5.56
N GLN A 21 -8.58 -13.33 -4.55
CA GLN A 21 -9.74 -12.66 -3.97
C GLN A 21 -10.21 -11.46 -4.79
N LYS A 22 -9.30 -10.79 -5.47
CA LYS A 22 -9.50 -9.55 -6.23
C LYS A 22 -9.84 -8.35 -5.35
N ILE A 23 -10.70 -8.49 -4.37
CA ILE A 23 -11.06 -7.44 -3.40
C ILE A 23 -10.69 -7.94 -2.02
N ALA A 24 -9.90 -7.14 -1.31
CA ALA A 24 -9.43 -7.44 0.04
C ALA A 24 -10.00 -6.46 1.04
N THR A 25 -10.41 -6.97 2.20
CA THR A 25 -10.66 -6.13 3.38
C THR A 25 -9.32 -5.89 4.06
N TRP A 26 -8.87 -4.63 4.08
CA TRP A 26 -7.58 -4.28 4.65
C TRP A 26 -7.73 -4.02 6.14
N ASP A 27 -7.56 -5.08 6.93
CA ASP A 27 -7.78 -5.08 8.37
C ASP A 27 -6.48 -5.24 9.15
N GLY A 28 -6.58 -5.25 10.47
CA GLY A 28 -5.45 -5.54 11.34
C GLY A 28 -4.46 -4.39 11.54
N VAL A 29 -4.75 -3.21 11.03
CA VAL A 29 -3.86 -2.03 11.20
C VAL A 29 -4.00 -1.52 12.64
N ARG A 30 -2.88 -1.46 13.38
CA ARG A 30 -2.86 -1.13 14.81
C ARG A 30 -1.91 0.01 15.16
N ASN A 31 -1.57 0.85 14.18
CA ASN A 31 -0.80 2.07 14.36
C ASN A 31 -1.72 3.26 14.09
N TYR A 32 -1.72 4.26 14.97
CA TYR A 32 -2.66 5.38 14.85
C TYR A 32 -2.41 6.23 13.60
N THR A 33 -1.16 6.45 13.21
CA THR A 33 -0.87 7.22 12.00
C THR A 33 -1.35 6.46 10.76
N ALA A 34 -1.09 5.16 10.69
CA ALA A 34 -1.57 4.31 9.59
C ALA A 34 -3.10 4.30 9.55
N ARG A 35 -3.77 4.19 10.71
CA ARG A 35 -5.22 4.26 10.80
C ARG A 35 -5.76 5.58 10.27
N ASN A 36 -5.09 6.70 10.62
CA ASN A 36 -5.50 8.02 10.12
C ASN A 36 -5.37 8.10 8.61
N ASN A 37 -4.36 7.45 8.03
CA ASN A 37 -4.21 7.38 6.58
C ASN A 37 -5.34 6.56 5.95
N LEU A 38 -5.73 5.42 6.55
CA LEU A 38 -6.89 4.67 6.08
C LEU A 38 -8.16 5.53 6.09
N ARG A 39 -8.34 6.32 7.16
CA ARG A 39 -9.49 7.22 7.27
C ARG A 39 -9.51 8.28 6.16
N ALA A 40 -8.35 8.72 5.71
CA ALA A 40 -8.23 9.75 4.69
C ALA A 40 -8.40 9.22 3.27
N MET A 41 -8.33 7.91 3.07
CA MET A 41 -8.49 7.31 1.74
C MET A 41 -9.90 7.54 1.21
N GLN A 42 -9.99 7.89 -0.08
CA GLN A 42 -11.25 8.12 -0.77
C GLN A 42 -11.43 7.11 -1.90
N LEU A 43 -12.68 6.90 -2.31
CA LEU A 43 -12.98 6.02 -3.42
C LEU A 43 -12.12 6.36 -4.64
N ASN A 44 -11.59 5.32 -5.27
CA ASN A 44 -10.75 5.39 -6.47
C ASN A 44 -9.33 5.90 -6.23
N ASP A 45 -8.94 6.21 -5.00
CA ASP A 45 -7.53 6.44 -4.69
C ASP A 45 -6.74 5.17 -5.02
N ILE A 46 -5.50 5.35 -5.45
CA ILE A 46 -4.64 4.26 -5.89
C ILE A 46 -3.58 3.98 -4.82
N CYS A 47 -3.39 2.70 -4.51
CA CYS A 47 -2.40 2.26 -3.54
C CYS A 47 -1.35 1.39 -4.22
N ILE A 48 -0.08 1.64 -3.89
CA ILE A 48 1.00 0.71 -4.24
C ILE A 48 0.97 -0.42 -3.23
N PHE A 49 0.84 -1.65 -3.70
CA PHE A 49 0.92 -2.85 -2.87
C PHE A 49 2.40 -3.22 -2.73
N TYR A 50 2.89 -3.19 -1.48
CA TYR A 50 4.31 -3.32 -1.18
C TYR A 50 4.56 -4.57 -0.32
N ARG A 51 5.44 -5.45 -0.80
CA ARG A 51 5.90 -6.61 -0.02
C ARG A 51 6.95 -6.15 0.99
N SER A 52 6.69 -6.33 2.28
CA SER A 52 7.51 -5.73 3.34
C SER A 52 8.69 -6.57 3.80
N VAL A 53 8.69 -7.88 3.50
CA VAL A 53 9.76 -8.81 3.90
C VAL A 53 10.09 -9.75 2.73
N HIS A 54 11.21 -10.47 2.83
CA HIS A 54 11.67 -11.40 1.80
C HIS A 54 11.81 -10.70 0.44
N LYS A 55 12.84 -9.85 0.33
CA LYS A 55 13.09 -8.96 -0.81
C LYS A 55 11.98 -7.90 -0.93
N PRO A 56 11.94 -6.94 -0.01
CA PRO A 56 10.92 -5.89 -0.04
C PRO A 56 10.86 -5.16 -1.38
N ALA A 57 9.66 -4.99 -1.90
CA ALA A 57 9.46 -4.39 -3.22
C ALA A 57 8.04 -3.87 -3.41
N ALA A 58 7.89 -2.85 -4.26
CA ALA A 58 6.60 -2.46 -4.81
C ALA A 58 6.25 -3.46 -5.92
N ILE A 59 5.09 -4.11 -5.85
CA ILE A 59 4.80 -5.24 -6.73
C ILE A 59 3.48 -5.17 -7.47
N ALA A 60 2.56 -4.29 -7.06
CA ALA A 60 1.25 -4.19 -7.69
C ALA A 60 0.58 -2.87 -7.35
N LEU A 61 -0.53 -2.59 -8.02
CA LEU A 61 -1.43 -1.48 -7.69
C LEU A 61 -2.81 -2.01 -7.31
N CYS A 62 -3.47 -1.30 -6.41
CA CYS A 62 -4.85 -1.55 -6.07
C CYS A 62 -5.59 -0.22 -5.90
N ARG A 63 -6.92 -0.30 -5.84
CA ARG A 63 -7.79 0.86 -5.83
C ARG A 63 -8.75 0.77 -4.65
N VAL A 64 -9.02 1.89 -3.99
CA VAL A 64 -10.00 1.95 -2.91
C VAL A 64 -11.40 1.79 -3.49
N VAL A 65 -12.11 0.75 -3.07
CA VAL A 65 -13.49 0.47 -3.50
C VAL A 65 -14.50 0.63 -2.38
N ARG A 66 -14.02 0.77 -1.14
CA ARG A 66 -14.85 1.12 0.02
C ARG A 66 -14.03 1.96 0.98
N GLU A 67 -14.54 3.14 1.32
CA GLU A 67 -13.91 4.03 2.28
C GLU A 67 -14.00 3.44 3.70
N HIS A 68 -13.30 4.05 4.64
CA HIS A 68 -13.09 3.49 5.98
C HIS A 68 -14.39 3.04 6.66
N PHE A 69 -14.28 1.96 7.38
CA PHE A 69 -15.32 1.42 8.26
C PHE A 69 -14.61 0.74 9.44
N GLN A 70 -15.37 0.41 10.48
CA GLN A 70 -14.75 -0.26 11.63
C GLN A 70 -14.12 -1.58 11.20
N ASP A 71 -12.88 -1.82 11.66
CA ASP A 71 -12.16 -3.07 11.41
C ASP A 71 -12.98 -4.24 11.96
N PRO A 72 -13.37 -5.21 11.11
CA PRO A 72 -14.21 -6.32 11.53
C PRO A 72 -13.53 -7.32 12.48
N THR A 73 -12.20 -7.21 12.66
CA THR A 73 -11.47 -8.12 13.53
C THR A 73 -11.43 -7.66 14.98
N THR A 74 -12.06 -6.53 15.31
CA THR A 74 -12.07 -5.96 16.67
C THR A 74 -13.37 -5.24 16.94
N ASP A 75 -13.75 -5.19 18.23
CA ASP A 75 -14.90 -4.40 18.70
C ASP A 75 -14.54 -2.94 19.00
N ASN A 76 -13.25 -2.59 18.92
CA ASN A 76 -12.78 -1.24 19.19
C ASN A 76 -13.01 -0.34 17.98
N PRO A 77 -13.90 0.67 18.07
CA PRO A 77 -14.23 1.54 16.93
C PRO A 77 -13.08 2.46 16.51
N ALA A 78 -11.99 2.53 17.28
CA ALA A 78 -10.82 3.31 16.91
C ALA A 78 -10.09 2.72 15.70
N TRP A 79 -10.22 1.41 15.46
CA TRP A 79 -9.51 0.73 14.39
C TRP A 79 -10.39 0.60 13.14
N LEU A 80 -9.78 0.91 11.99
CA LEU A 80 -10.48 1.06 10.73
C LEU A 80 -9.93 0.13 9.67
N SER A 81 -10.76 -0.17 8.69
CA SER A 81 -10.42 -0.91 7.47
C SER A 81 -10.92 -0.14 6.26
N VAL A 82 -10.39 -0.50 5.10
CA VAL A 82 -10.91 -0.12 3.78
C VAL A 82 -11.01 -1.39 2.95
N GLU A 83 -11.73 -1.32 1.82
CA GLU A 83 -11.67 -2.41 0.83
C GLU A 83 -10.91 -1.95 -0.39
N LEU A 84 -10.03 -2.81 -0.86
CA LEU A 84 -9.13 -2.54 -1.97
C LEU A 84 -9.31 -3.59 -3.06
N GLU A 85 -9.31 -3.15 -4.31
CA GLU A 85 -9.38 -4.03 -5.47
C GLU A 85 -8.03 -4.06 -6.16
N LEU A 86 -7.50 -5.25 -6.42
CA LEU A 86 -6.27 -5.41 -7.20
C LEU A 86 -6.54 -4.98 -8.65
N THR A 87 -5.76 -4.01 -9.14
CA THR A 87 -5.97 -3.46 -10.49
C THR A 87 -4.85 -3.77 -11.45
N GLU A 88 -3.61 -3.91 -10.95
CA GLU A 88 -2.46 -4.15 -11.84
C GLU A 88 -1.35 -4.87 -11.07
N ILE A 89 -0.75 -5.88 -11.70
CA ILE A 89 0.46 -6.51 -11.21
C ILE A 89 1.61 -5.92 -12.02
N PHE A 90 2.65 -5.43 -11.33
CA PHE A 90 3.79 -4.81 -12.00
C PHE A 90 4.53 -5.80 -12.89
N LYS A 91 4.92 -5.34 -14.07
CA LYS A 91 5.78 -6.10 -14.98
C LYS A 91 7.14 -6.37 -14.32
N ASN A 92 7.68 -5.36 -13.64
CA ASN A 92 8.94 -5.45 -12.91
C ASN A 92 8.69 -5.07 -11.46
N GLU A 93 9.13 -5.91 -10.53
CA GLU A 93 9.12 -5.56 -9.10
C GLU A 93 10.17 -4.47 -8.87
N ILE A 94 9.80 -3.44 -8.11
CA ILE A 94 10.73 -2.35 -7.79
C ILE A 94 11.21 -2.55 -6.36
N TYR A 95 12.44 -3.03 -6.21
CA TYR A 95 12.99 -3.41 -4.91
C TYR A 95 13.33 -2.20 -4.05
N LEU A 96 13.24 -2.37 -2.74
CA LEU A 96 13.60 -1.33 -1.78
C LEU A 96 15.02 -0.82 -1.99
N THR A 97 15.96 -1.72 -2.33
CA THR A 97 17.35 -1.34 -2.61
C THR A 97 17.44 -0.37 -3.79
N GLU A 98 16.62 -0.57 -4.81
CA GLU A 98 16.56 0.31 -5.98
C GLU A 98 15.94 1.66 -5.62
N ILE A 99 14.88 1.65 -4.81
CA ILE A 99 14.22 2.88 -4.34
C ILE A 99 15.19 3.71 -3.51
N LYS A 100 15.94 3.07 -2.61
CA LYS A 100 16.96 3.75 -1.80
C LYS A 100 18.05 4.42 -2.63
N ALA A 101 18.35 3.85 -3.78
CA ALA A 101 19.39 4.37 -4.68
C ALA A 101 18.87 5.45 -5.64
N HIS A 102 17.56 5.62 -5.75
CA HIS A 102 16.97 6.58 -6.71
C HIS A 102 16.95 7.99 -6.12
N PRO A 103 17.65 8.96 -6.74
CA PRO A 103 17.79 10.30 -6.14
C PRO A 103 16.48 11.06 -5.96
N GLU A 104 15.47 10.78 -6.78
CA GLU A 104 14.19 11.48 -6.72
C GLU A 104 13.18 10.85 -5.74
N LEU A 105 13.53 9.71 -5.11
CA LEU A 105 12.64 9.00 -4.19
C LEU A 105 13.07 9.11 -2.73
N GLN A 106 14.08 9.94 -2.42
CA GLN A 106 14.67 10.00 -1.07
C GLN A 106 13.71 10.54 -0.01
N ASN A 107 12.69 11.29 -0.42
CA ASN A 107 11.74 11.89 0.52
C ASN A 107 10.49 11.02 0.76
N MET A 108 10.41 9.84 0.16
CA MET A 108 9.28 8.94 0.40
C MET A 108 9.17 8.55 1.87
N ALA A 109 7.94 8.49 2.38
CA ALA A 109 7.67 7.98 3.72
C ALA A 109 8.21 6.56 3.91
N LEU A 110 8.24 5.77 2.84
CA LEU A 110 8.81 4.42 2.84
C LEU A 110 10.23 4.40 3.40
N LEU A 111 11.04 5.40 3.07
CA LEU A 111 12.44 5.48 3.51
C LEU A 111 12.59 6.19 4.86
N LYS A 112 11.72 7.14 5.16
CA LYS A 112 11.82 7.96 6.38
C LYS A 112 11.07 7.36 7.56
N LEU A 113 9.96 6.66 7.32
CA LEU A 113 9.07 6.10 8.34
C LEU A 113 8.93 4.60 8.09
N SER A 114 10.00 3.86 8.32
CA SER A 114 10.11 2.46 7.93
C SER A 114 9.07 1.54 8.57
N ARG A 115 8.46 1.96 9.69
CA ARG A 115 7.45 1.14 10.38
C ARG A 115 6.01 1.54 10.07
N LEU A 116 5.81 2.56 9.24
CA LEU A 116 4.47 3.00 8.88
C LEU A 116 3.93 2.12 7.75
N SER A 117 2.90 1.33 8.04
CA SER A 117 2.36 0.34 7.10
C SER A 117 1.38 0.90 6.07
N VAL A 118 0.84 2.07 6.31
CA VAL A 118 -0.05 2.77 5.37
C VAL A 118 0.45 4.20 5.27
N GLN A 119 0.87 4.61 4.09
CA GLN A 119 1.59 5.87 3.90
C GLN A 119 1.07 6.63 2.68
N PRO A 120 1.09 7.96 2.73
CA PRO A 120 0.85 8.75 1.52
C PRO A 120 2.04 8.68 0.58
N VAL A 121 1.77 8.81 -0.71
CA VAL A 121 2.79 8.86 -1.77
C VAL A 121 2.50 10.10 -2.61
N THR A 122 3.54 10.89 -2.90
CA THR A 122 3.36 12.05 -3.77
C THR A 122 3.06 11.61 -5.20
N PRO A 123 2.32 12.42 -5.98
CA PRO A 123 2.08 12.08 -7.39
C PRO A 123 3.36 11.87 -8.18
N GLU A 124 4.42 12.63 -7.88
CA GLU A 124 5.71 12.52 -8.57
C GLU A 124 6.38 11.19 -8.29
N ALA A 125 6.42 10.77 -7.02
CA ALA A 125 6.99 9.47 -6.65
C ALA A 125 6.18 8.33 -7.22
N PHE A 126 4.85 8.44 -7.20
CA PHE A 126 3.96 7.43 -7.77
C PHE A 126 4.24 7.24 -9.27
N GLU A 127 4.35 8.33 -10.01
CA GLU A 127 4.62 8.29 -11.45
C GLU A 127 5.97 7.64 -11.75
N ILE A 128 7.02 7.99 -11.00
CA ILE A 128 8.34 7.39 -11.17
C ILE A 128 8.28 5.89 -10.99
N ILE A 129 7.64 5.42 -9.91
CA ILE A 129 7.55 3.98 -9.61
C ILE A 129 6.75 3.26 -10.68
N CYS A 130 5.62 3.80 -11.12
CA CYS A 130 4.78 3.15 -12.13
C CYS A 130 5.47 3.08 -13.49
N ASN A 131 6.14 4.16 -13.91
CA ASN A 131 6.89 4.15 -15.17
C ASN A 131 8.03 3.14 -15.12
N TRP A 132 8.72 3.08 -14.00
CA TRP A 132 9.82 2.14 -13.80
C TRP A 132 9.31 0.69 -13.84
N ALA A 133 8.21 0.43 -13.16
CA ALA A 133 7.62 -0.91 -13.08
C ALA A 133 7.16 -1.44 -14.44
N ASN A 134 6.81 -0.56 -15.36
CA ASN A 134 6.27 -0.91 -16.68
C ASN A 134 7.28 -0.75 -17.82
N SER A 135 8.51 -0.40 -17.50
CA SER A 135 9.53 -0.18 -18.50
C SER A 135 10.13 -1.46 -19.07
#